data_187f664dd55673066b3b7faca0b6bede
#
_entry.id   187f664dd55673066b3b7faca0b6bede
#
_cell.length_a   1.000
_cell.length_b   1.000
_cell.length_c   1.000
_cell.angle_alpha   90.00
_cell.angle_beta   90.00
_cell.angle_gamma   90.00
#
_symmetry.space_group_name_H-M   'P 1'
#
loop_
_entity.id
_entity.type
_entity.pdbx_description
1 polymer ?
#
loop_
_entity_poly.entity_id
_entity_poly.type
_entity_poly.pdbx_seq_one_letter_code
_entity_poly.pdbx_strand_id
1 'polypeptide(L)'
;MKIKKTRNEIRRDRIFATACFILLAAFTLIVCTIADAITKNVVVNRDSVVVYHEEGQPVPTDNIVEVEPEPEIDIYPVNLDADLQRYIIKTCEEYTINPSIIIAMCFYESSFNADAIGDNGAGMGLMGINPRWCWPEMEKLNCPDMRDPYQNVTVGIDIFAQKLDKYDWNTEMALMAYNAGDAGAHRLWFDKGIYSTTYSSNIMNMSWDLDHGEEF
;
A
#
# COMPACT_ATOMS: atom_id res chain seq x y z
N MET A 1 4.23 -2.55 43.63
CA MET A 1 4.37 -1.30 44.39
C MET A 1 4.18 -0.13 43.44
N LYS A 2 3.02 0.58 43.49
CA LYS A 2 2.77 1.75 42.61
C LYS A 2 3.44 2.98 43.26
N ILE A 3 4.47 3.52 42.59
CA ILE A 3 5.15 4.73 43.03
C ILE A 3 4.17 5.89 42.85
N LYS A 4 3.78 6.55 43.94
CA LYS A 4 2.96 7.78 43.93
C LYS A 4 3.82 8.95 43.48
N LYS A 5 3.54 9.52 42.30
CA LYS A 5 4.19 10.76 41.84
C LYS A 5 3.85 11.94 42.78
N THR A 6 4.81 12.81 43.02
CA THR A 6 4.61 14.03 43.79
C THR A 6 3.79 15.07 42.99
N ARG A 7 3.19 16.04 43.71
CA ARG A 7 2.42 17.13 43.09
C ARG A 7 3.24 17.93 42.05
N ASN A 8 4.53 18.08 42.31
CA ASN A 8 5.45 18.82 41.43
C ASN A 8 5.81 18.00 40.16
N GLU A 9 5.93 16.70 40.26
CA GLU A 9 6.15 15.82 39.12
C GLU A 9 4.92 15.80 38.20
N ILE A 10 3.72 15.69 38.73
CA ILE A 10 2.45 15.74 37.98
C ILE A 10 2.31 17.09 37.26
N ARG A 11 2.71 18.20 37.91
CA ARG A 11 2.66 19.54 37.30
C ARG A 11 3.64 19.68 36.13
N ARG A 12 4.88 19.17 36.31
CA ARG A 12 5.89 19.15 35.24
C ARG A 12 5.46 18.32 34.04
N ASP A 13 4.91 17.11 34.27
CA ASP A 13 4.44 16.23 33.25
C ASP A 13 3.26 16.87 32.46
N ARG A 14 2.37 17.58 33.12
CA ARG A 14 1.28 18.33 32.45
C ARG A 14 1.79 19.48 31.60
N ILE A 15 2.76 20.26 32.10
CA ILE A 15 3.38 21.37 31.33
C ILE A 15 4.09 20.82 30.11
N PHE A 16 4.86 19.73 30.28
CA PHE A 16 5.54 19.07 29.14
C PHE A 16 4.57 18.54 28.11
N ALA A 17 3.51 17.84 28.52
CA ALA A 17 2.47 17.34 27.63
C ALA A 17 1.76 18.48 26.86
N THR A 18 1.45 19.59 27.54
CA THR A 18 0.83 20.76 26.91
C THR A 18 1.76 21.43 25.91
N ALA A 19 3.05 21.54 26.22
CA ALA A 19 4.05 22.10 25.30
C ALA A 19 4.24 21.22 24.06
N CYS A 20 4.27 19.90 24.20
CA CYS A 20 4.34 18.96 23.09
C CYS A 20 3.07 19.06 22.19
N PHE A 21 1.89 19.22 22.79
CA PHE A 21 0.64 19.37 22.05
C PHE A 21 0.60 20.68 21.23
N ILE A 22 1.09 21.78 21.80
CA ILE A 22 1.18 23.09 21.13
C ILE A 22 2.19 23.02 19.96
N LEU A 23 3.34 22.36 20.15
CA LEU A 23 4.34 22.18 19.11
C LEU A 23 3.82 21.30 17.96
N LEU A 24 3.09 20.23 18.27
CA LEU A 24 2.48 19.36 17.28
C LEU A 24 1.40 20.10 16.46
N ALA A 25 0.55 20.88 17.15
CA ALA A 25 -0.49 21.69 16.50
C ALA A 25 0.12 22.79 15.60
N ALA A 26 1.21 23.44 16.04
CA ALA A 26 1.92 24.41 15.22
C ALA A 26 2.58 23.78 14.00
N PHE A 27 3.17 22.59 14.14
CA PHE A 27 3.76 21.86 13.03
C PHE A 27 2.71 21.44 11.99
N THR A 28 1.55 20.90 12.42
CA THR A 28 0.45 20.57 11.51
C THR A 28 -0.08 21.79 10.79
N LEU A 29 -0.19 22.94 11.45
CA LEU A 29 -0.65 24.18 10.82
C LEU A 29 0.33 24.66 9.73
N ILE A 30 1.65 24.57 10.01
CA ILE A 30 2.69 24.94 9.04
C ILE A 30 2.66 24.00 7.82
N VAL A 31 2.52 22.69 8.04
CA VAL A 31 2.42 21.71 6.95
C VAL A 31 1.16 21.96 6.10
N CYS A 32 0.01 22.21 6.72
CA CYS A 32 -1.23 22.55 5.99
C CYS A 32 -1.10 23.86 5.20
N THR A 33 -0.47 24.91 5.76
CA THR A 33 -0.29 26.18 5.03
C THR A 33 0.68 26.04 3.85
N ILE A 34 1.73 25.21 3.97
CA ILE A 34 2.65 24.92 2.86
C ILE A 34 1.93 24.11 1.77
N ALA A 35 1.15 23.10 2.16
CA ALA A 35 0.36 22.30 1.22
C ALA A 35 -0.68 23.16 0.47
N ASP A 36 -1.39 24.05 1.17
CA ASP A 36 -2.34 25.00 0.56
C ASP A 36 -1.65 26.01 -0.38
N ALA A 37 -0.44 26.43 -0.05
CA ALA A 37 0.33 27.34 -0.92
C ALA A 37 0.80 26.63 -2.21
N ILE A 38 1.18 25.35 -2.10
CA ILE A 38 1.60 24.54 -3.27
C ILE A 38 0.39 24.27 -4.18
N THR A 39 -0.77 23.90 -3.62
CA THR A 39 -1.95 23.55 -4.41
C THR A 39 -2.61 24.75 -5.10
N LYS A 40 -2.46 25.98 -4.58
CA LYS A 40 -3.03 27.18 -5.19
C LYS A 40 -2.25 27.70 -6.39
N ASN A 41 -0.98 27.31 -6.55
CA ASN A 41 -0.07 27.89 -7.55
C ASN A 41 0.35 26.90 -8.66
N VAL A 42 -0.20 25.67 -8.68
CA VAL A 42 0.16 24.67 -9.70
C VAL A 42 -1.07 24.31 -10.54
N VAL A 43 -1.06 24.74 -11.80
CA VAL A 43 -2.00 24.22 -12.82
C VAL A 43 -1.24 23.20 -13.66
N VAL A 44 -1.58 21.94 -13.51
CA VAL A 44 -0.99 20.86 -14.31
C VAL A 44 -1.77 20.73 -15.61
N ASN A 45 -1.14 21.02 -16.73
CA ASN A 45 -1.63 20.64 -18.06
C ASN A 45 -0.83 19.44 -18.54
N ARG A 46 -1.44 18.51 -19.26
CA ARG A 46 -0.84 17.20 -19.65
C ARG A 46 0.52 17.29 -20.35
N ASP A 47 0.85 18.45 -20.92
CA ASP A 47 2.06 18.62 -21.74
C ASP A 47 3.06 19.65 -21.19
N SER A 48 2.75 20.37 -20.09
CA SER A 48 3.68 21.29 -19.43
C SER A 48 3.17 21.78 -18.08
N VAL A 49 4.07 21.93 -17.10
CA VAL A 49 3.77 22.59 -15.82
C VAL A 49 4.09 24.08 -15.96
N VAL A 50 3.08 24.93 -15.88
CA VAL A 50 3.26 26.38 -15.88
C VAL A 50 3.00 26.91 -14.48
N VAL A 51 4.02 27.49 -13.86
CA VAL A 51 3.92 28.11 -12.52
C VAL A 51 3.55 29.58 -12.70
N TYR A 52 2.49 30.04 -12.01
CA TYR A 52 2.06 31.45 -12.00
C TYR A 52 2.38 32.10 -10.64
N HIS A 53 2.82 33.38 -10.65
CA HIS A 53 2.85 34.19 -9.44
C HIS A 53 1.45 34.68 -9.06
N GLU A 54 1.26 35.07 -7.77
CA GLU A 54 -0.02 35.54 -7.20
C GLU A 54 -0.68 36.70 -7.99
N GLU A 55 0.06 37.39 -8.86
CA GLU A 55 -0.44 38.49 -9.70
C GLU A 55 -0.84 38.07 -11.13
N GLY A 56 -0.87 36.77 -11.47
CA GLY A 56 -1.29 36.26 -12.79
C GLY A 56 -0.34 36.59 -13.93
N GLN A 57 0.89 37.01 -13.66
CA GLN A 57 1.94 37.23 -14.65
C GLN A 57 2.70 35.92 -14.91
N PRO A 58 2.98 35.56 -16.18
CA PRO A 58 3.78 34.40 -16.49
C PRO A 58 5.21 34.58 -15.99
N VAL A 59 5.76 33.55 -15.34
CA VAL A 59 7.16 33.54 -14.92
C VAL A 59 8.07 33.60 -16.17
N PRO A 60 9.14 34.43 -16.17
CA PRO A 60 10.09 34.46 -17.29
C PRO A 60 10.63 33.03 -17.56
N THR A 61 10.74 32.67 -18.82
CA THR A 61 11.14 31.36 -19.34
C THR A 61 12.49 30.85 -18.84
N ASP A 62 13.32 31.74 -18.29
CA ASP A 62 14.67 31.40 -17.81
C ASP A 62 14.70 30.59 -16.51
N ASN A 63 13.51 30.39 -15.87
CA ASN A 63 13.36 29.62 -14.62
C ASN A 63 12.39 28.43 -14.78
N ILE A 64 12.16 27.95 -15.98
CA ILE A 64 11.43 26.69 -16.15
C ILE A 64 12.36 25.59 -15.62
N VAL A 65 12.02 25.05 -14.46
CA VAL A 65 12.62 23.78 -14.02
C VAL A 65 12.07 22.74 -14.98
N GLU A 66 12.90 22.29 -15.90
CA GLU A 66 12.61 21.14 -16.75
C GLU A 66 12.47 19.94 -15.77
N VAL A 67 11.22 19.59 -15.46
CA VAL A 67 10.94 18.38 -14.70
C VAL A 67 11.27 17.24 -15.66
N GLU A 68 12.38 16.56 -15.42
CA GLU A 68 12.67 15.32 -16.14
C GLU A 68 11.42 14.41 -16.03
N PRO A 69 10.94 13.86 -17.17
CA PRO A 69 9.82 12.94 -17.11
C PRO A 69 10.17 11.80 -16.13
N GLU A 70 9.23 11.47 -15.22
CA GLU A 70 9.43 10.30 -14.37
C GLU A 70 9.77 9.09 -15.25
N PRO A 71 10.76 8.28 -14.87
CA PRO A 71 11.14 7.12 -15.66
C PRO A 71 9.89 6.26 -15.93
N GLU A 72 9.73 5.86 -17.19
CA GLU A 72 8.62 5.01 -17.60
C GLU A 72 8.76 3.68 -16.86
N ILE A 73 7.75 3.35 -16.03
CA ILE A 73 7.73 2.09 -15.28
C ILE A 73 7.32 1.00 -16.27
N ASP A 74 8.18 0.03 -16.49
CA ASP A 74 7.88 -1.16 -17.26
C ASP A 74 6.76 -1.95 -16.58
N ILE A 75 5.73 -2.31 -17.35
CA ILE A 75 4.59 -3.08 -16.88
C ILE A 75 4.66 -4.52 -17.38
N TYR A 76 3.99 -5.42 -16.70
CA TYR A 76 3.91 -6.84 -17.09
C TYR A 76 2.94 -7.06 -18.25
N PRO A 77 3.18 -8.05 -19.13
CA PRO A 77 2.32 -8.36 -20.28
C PRO A 77 1.08 -9.15 -19.85
N VAL A 78 0.26 -8.58 -18.98
CA VAL A 78 -0.96 -9.19 -18.43
C VAL A 78 -2.19 -8.34 -18.71
N ASN A 79 -3.38 -8.98 -18.67
CA ASN A 79 -4.65 -8.29 -18.86
C ASN A 79 -5.10 -7.56 -17.58
N LEU A 80 -4.28 -6.63 -17.12
CA LEU A 80 -4.57 -5.72 -16.02
C LEU A 80 -4.29 -4.29 -16.48
N ASP A 81 -5.11 -3.34 -16.07
CA ASP A 81 -4.97 -1.92 -16.44
C ASP A 81 -3.55 -1.41 -16.17
N ALA A 82 -2.98 -0.68 -17.13
CA ALA A 82 -1.59 -0.23 -17.08
C ALA A 82 -1.32 0.74 -15.93
N ASP A 83 -2.26 1.65 -15.63
CA ASP A 83 -2.09 2.62 -14.54
C ASP A 83 -2.19 1.92 -13.18
N LEU A 84 -3.05 0.91 -13.09
CA LEU A 84 -3.14 0.08 -11.89
C LEU A 84 -1.88 -0.78 -11.68
N GLN A 85 -1.27 -1.31 -12.76
CA GLN A 85 0.01 -2.02 -12.65
C GLN A 85 1.13 -1.09 -12.14
N ARG A 86 1.24 0.12 -12.68
CA ARG A 86 2.21 1.13 -12.20
C ARG A 86 1.98 1.47 -10.72
N TYR A 87 0.72 1.58 -10.31
CA TYR A 87 0.36 1.79 -8.92
C TYR A 87 0.80 0.63 -8.02
N ILE A 88 0.54 -0.62 -8.44
CA ILE A 88 0.99 -1.82 -7.73
C ILE A 88 2.51 -1.83 -7.59
N ILE A 89 3.24 -1.58 -8.69
CA ILE A 89 4.70 -1.56 -8.70
C ILE A 89 5.24 -0.53 -7.71
N LYS A 90 4.75 0.71 -7.78
CA LYS A 90 5.13 1.79 -6.84
C LYS A 90 4.82 1.43 -5.39
N THR A 91 3.65 0.87 -5.12
CA THR A 91 3.27 0.45 -3.77
C THR A 91 4.17 -0.68 -3.26
N CYS A 92 4.49 -1.65 -4.10
CA CYS A 92 5.39 -2.75 -3.76
C CYS A 92 6.81 -2.28 -3.40
N GLU A 93 7.32 -1.23 -4.06
CA GLU A 93 8.60 -0.62 -3.74
C GLU A 93 8.64 -0.10 -2.29
N GLU A 94 7.55 0.53 -1.82
CA GLU A 94 7.45 1.03 -0.44
C GLU A 94 7.53 -0.10 0.60
N TYR A 95 7.02 -1.28 0.25
CA TYR A 95 7.03 -2.47 1.11
C TYR A 95 8.22 -3.41 0.84
N THR A 96 9.07 -3.11 -0.13
CA THR A 96 10.19 -3.97 -0.56
C THR A 96 9.72 -5.37 -1.02
N ILE A 97 8.57 -5.42 -1.67
CA ILE A 97 7.96 -6.65 -2.21
C ILE A 97 8.22 -6.71 -3.73
N ASN A 98 8.51 -7.89 -4.27
CA ASN A 98 8.57 -8.07 -5.71
C ASN A 98 7.16 -7.92 -6.32
N PRO A 99 6.93 -6.92 -7.22
CA PRO A 99 5.60 -6.66 -7.78
C PRO A 99 5.02 -7.83 -8.59
N SER A 100 5.85 -8.66 -9.21
CA SER A 100 5.38 -9.85 -9.94
C SER A 100 4.60 -10.82 -9.05
N ILE A 101 4.93 -10.91 -7.76
CA ILE A 101 4.18 -11.73 -6.80
C ILE A 101 2.77 -11.18 -6.61
N ILE A 102 2.63 -9.87 -6.46
CA ILE A 102 1.30 -9.23 -6.28
C ILE A 102 0.47 -9.35 -7.56
N ILE A 103 1.07 -9.17 -8.73
CA ILE A 103 0.41 -9.40 -10.02
C ILE A 103 -0.07 -10.85 -10.12
N ALA A 104 0.76 -11.82 -9.79
CA ALA A 104 0.39 -13.23 -9.78
C ALA A 104 -0.74 -13.52 -8.75
N MET A 105 -0.68 -12.91 -7.56
CA MET A 105 -1.76 -13.01 -6.58
C MET A 105 -3.09 -12.50 -7.15
N CYS A 106 -3.11 -11.33 -7.80
CA CYS A 106 -4.31 -10.78 -8.44
C CYS A 106 -4.89 -11.75 -9.50
N PHE A 107 -4.04 -12.47 -10.23
CA PHE A 107 -4.50 -13.48 -11.16
C PHE A 107 -5.15 -14.67 -10.44
N TYR A 108 -4.51 -15.24 -9.42
CA TYR A 108 -5.02 -16.42 -8.73
C TYR A 108 -6.23 -16.14 -7.82
N GLU A 109 -6.37 -14.93 -7.30
CA GLU A 109 -7.51 -14.53 -6.47
C GLU A 109 -8.77 -14.17 -7.31
N SER A 110 -8.59 -13.52 -8.46
CA SER A 110 -9.71 -12.93 -9.21
C SER A 110 -9.65 -13.09 -10.73
N SER A 111 -8.58 -13.65 -11.29
CA SER A 111 -8.29 -13.59 -12.74
C SER A 111 -8.29 -12.14 -13.27
N PHE A 112 -7.72 -11.21 -12.49
CA PHE A 112 -7.69 -9.77 -12.74
C PHE A 112 -9.07 -9.09 -12.77
N ASN A 113 -10.09 -9.70 -12.18
CA ASN A 113 -11.43 -9.12 -12.11
C ASN A 113 -11.59 -8.27 -10.82
N ALA A 114 -11.63 -6.95 -10.98
CA ALA A 114 -11.84 -6.04 -9.85
C ALA A 114 -13.23 -6.19 -9.18
N ASP A 115 -14.23 -6.69 -9.92
CA ASP A 115 -15.57 -6.94 -9.42
C ASP A 115 -15.76 -8.36 -8.88
N ALA A 116 -14.67 -9.14 -8.75
CA ALA A 116 -14.77 -10.52 -8.26
C ALA A 116 -15.37 -10.57 -6.86
N ILE A 117 -16.25 -11.54 -6.65
CA ILE A 117 -16.86 -11.89 -5.36
C ILE A 117 -16.67 -13.39 -5.18
N GLY A 118 -15.71 -13.74 -4.32
CA GLY A 118 -15.39 -15.12 -3.98
C GLY A 118 -15.94 -15.53 -2.60
N ASP A 119 -15.63 -16.76 -2.19
CA ASP A 119 -15.92 -17.30 -0.86
C ASP A 119 -17.38 -17.10 -0.37
N ASN A 120 -18.35 -17.39 -1.23
CA ASN A 120 -19.77 -17.16 -0.96
C ASN A 120 -20.13 -15.71 -0.61
N GLY A 121 -19.44 -14.76 -1.21
CA GLY A 121 -19.66 -13.32 -1.04
C GLY A 121 -18.76 -12.66 0.02
N ALA A 122 -17.77 -13.37 0.53
CA ALA A 122 -16.88 -12.86 1.56
C ALA A 122 -15.62 -12.19 1.02
N GLY A 123 -14.94 -12.80 0.03
CA GLY A 123 -13.77 -12.23 -0.64
C GLY A 123 -14.17 -11.25 -1.74
N MET A 124 -13.53 -10.11 -1.86
CA MET A 124 -13.85 -9.05 -2.82
C MET A 124 -12.63 -8.55 -3.56
N GLY A 125 -12.81 -8.21 -4.83
CA GLY A 125 -11.86 -7.51 -5.67
C GLY A 125 -10.66 -8.32 -6.09
N LEU A 126 -9.65 -7.63 -6.59
CA LEU A 126 -8.47 -8.21 -7.24
C LEU A 126 -7.70 -9.19 -6.34
N MET A 127 -7.56 -8.89 -5.07
CA MET A 127 -6.79 -9.68 -4.11
C MET A 127 -7.67 -10.46 -3.11
N GLY A 128 -8.97 -10.63 -3.40
CA GLY A 128 -9.88 -11.47 -2.61
C GLY A 128 -10.08 -11.01 -1.16
N ILE A 129 -9.99 -9.70 -0.90
CA ILE A 129 -10.04 -9.15 0.45
C ILE A 129 -11.41 -9.41 1.10
N ASN A 130 -11.41 -9.97 2.31
CA ASN A 130 -12.61 -10.15 3.11
C ASN A 130 -12.79 -8.98 4.09
N PRO A 131 -13.73 -8.02 3.84
CA PRO A 131 -13.86 -6.83 4.67
C PRO A 131 -14.16 -7.13 6.14
N ARG A 132 -14.78 -8.27 6.42
CA ARG A 132 -15.10 -8.66 7.80
C ARG A 132 -13.86 -8.96 8.64
N TRP A 133 -12.81 -9.51 8.01
CA TRP A 133 -11.58 -9.92 8.70
C TRP A 133 -10.47 -8.92 8.53
N CYS A 134 -10.49 -8.13 7.45
CA CYS A 134 -9.46 -7.16 7.10
C CYS A 134 -9.85 -5.72 7.47
N TRP A 135 -10.92 -5.55 8.27
CA TRP A 135 -11.37 -4.23 8.70
C TRP A 135 -10.30 -3.38 9.39
N PRO A 136 -9.43 -3.93 10.27
CA PRO A 136 -8.39 -3.13 10.90
C PRO A 136 -7.39 -2.52 9.91
N GLU A 137 -7.01 -3.28 8.89
CA GLU A 137 -6.10 -2.82 7.82
C GLU A 137 -6.80 -1.78 6.93
N MET A 138 -8.06 -2.02 6.57
CA MET A 138 -8.86 -1.08 5.80
C MET A 138 -9.01 0.27 6.52
N GLU A 139 -9.28 0.27 7.82
CA GLU A 139 -9.38 1.48 8.64
C GLU A 139 -8.03 2.19 8.77
N LYS A 140 -6.96 1.46 9.08
CA LYS A 140 -5.58 1.97 9.18
C LYS A 140 -5.15 2.70 7.91
N LEU A 141 -5.50 2.15 6.74
CA LEU A 141 -5.08 2.66 5.42
C LEU A 141 -6.09 3.64 4.81
N ASN A 142 -7.20 3.91 5.50
CA ASN A 142 -8.32 4.72 4.98
C ASN A 142 -8.84 4.21 3.62
N CYS A 143 -8.97 2.88 3.48
CA CYS A 143 -9.43 2.18 2.28
C CYS A 143 -10.76 1.46 2.56
N PRO A 144 -11.90 2.15 2.60
CA PRO A 144 -13.19 1.57 2.99
C PRO A 144 -13.87 0.74 1.91
N ASP A 145 -13.50 0.88 0.64
CA ASP A 145 -14.17 0.20 -0.49
C ASP A 145 -13.27 -0.85 -1.17
N MET A 146 -13.56 -2.11 -0.91
CA MET A 146 -12.82 -3.24 -1.50
C MET A 146 -13.24 -3.56 -2.96
N ARG A 147 -14.17 -2.81 -3.54
CA ARG A 147 -14.46 -2.85 -4.98
C ARG A 147 -13.66 -1.83 -5.77
N ASP A 148 -13.11 -0.81 -5.10
CA ASP A 148 -12.12 0.07 -5.70
C ASP A 148 -10.81 -0.70 -5.87
N PRO A 149 -10.30 -0.89 -7.11
CA PRO A 149 -9.13 -1.72 -7.36
C PRO A 149 -7.86 -1.17 -6.68
N TYR A 150 -7.71 0.13 -6.58
CA TYR A 150 -6.56 0.77 -5.92
C TYR A 150 -6.58 0.53 -4.41
N GLN A 151 -7.74 0.72 -3.76
CA GLN A 151 -7.89 0.43 -2.33
C GLN A 151 -7.71 -1.06 -2.04
N ASN A 152 -8.24 -1.93 -2.91
CA ASN A 152 -8.14 -3.37 -2.76
C ASN A 152 -6.68 -3.85 -2.77
N VAL A 153 -5.89 -3.42 -3.78
CA VAL A 153 -4.48 -3.81 -3.85
C VAL A 153 -3.66 -3.17 -2.73
N THR A 154 -3.96 -1.95 -2.30
CA THR A 154 -3.29 -1.30 -1.15
C THR A 154 -3.46 -2.13 0.12
N VAL A 155 -4.69 -2.54 0.44
CA VAL A 155 -4.97 -3.38 1.61
C VAL A 155 -4.36 -4.77 1.45
N GLY A 156 -4.46 -5.37 0.27
CA GLY A 156 -3.89 -6.69 -0.02
C GLY A 156 -2.36 -6.74 0.14
N ILE A 157 -1.66 -5.72 -0.35
CA ILE A 157 -0.20 -5.59 -0.23
C ILE A 157 0.20 -5.42 1.24
N ASP A 158 -0.49 -4.56 2.02
CA ASP A 158 -0.21 -4.38 3.46
C ASP A 158 -0.41 -5.69 4.24
N ILE A 159 -1.50 -6.43 3.96
CA ILE A 159 -1.74 -7.74 4.58
C ILE A 159 -0.63 -8.73 4.21
N PHE A 160 -0.24 -8.78 2.93
CA PHE A 160 0.82 -9.69 2.50
C PHE A 160 2.18 -9.32 3.09
N ALA A 161 2.50 -8.03 3.19
CA ALA A 161 3.69 -7.53 3.89
C ALA A 161 3.74 -7.99 5.35
N GLN A 162 2.62 -7.91 6.07
CA GLN A 162 2.53 -8.43 7.43
C GLN A 162 2.78 -9.94 7.51
N LYS A 163 2.38 -10.71 6.49
CA LYS A 163 2.67 -12.15 6.43
C LYS A 163 4.15 -12.40 6.14
N LEU A 164 4.76 -11.62 5.23
CA LEU A 164 6.20 -11.72 4.97
C LEU A 164 7.01 -11.45 6.24
N ASP A 165 6.70 -10.37 6.97
CA ASP A 165 7.37 -10.05 8.23
C ASP A 165 7.18 -11.16 9.27
N LYS A 166 5.97 -11.68 9.40
CA LYS A 166 5.65 -12.73 10.37
C LYS A 166 6.36 -14.05 10.11
N TYR A 167 6.62 -14.38 8.85
CA TYR A 167 7.24 -15.63 8.43
C TYR A 167 8.68 -15.45 7.93
N ASP A 168 9.41 -14.48 8.50
CA ASP A 168 10.82 -14.22 8.22
C ASP A 168 11.13 -14.10 6.72
N TRP A 169 10.25 -13.46 5.96
CA TRP A 169 10.32 -13.26 4.51
C TRP A 169 10.31 -14.57 3.70
N ASN A 170 9.81 -15.65 4.29
CA ASN A 170 9.51 -16.87 3.54
C ASN A 170 8.23 -16.64 2.72
N THR A 171 8.39 -16.36 1.43
CA THR A 171 7.30 -16.00 0.52
C THR A 171 6.24 -17.10 0.41
N GLU A 172 6.64 -18.37 0.30
CA GLU A 172 5.67 -19.47 0.22
C GLU A 172 4.83 -19.60 1.49
N MET A 173 5.43 -19.50 2.67
CA MET A 173 4.69 -19.52 3.93
C MET A 173 3.78 -18.29 4.06
N ALA A 174 4.24 -17.11 3.63
CA ALA A 174 3.43 -15.91 3.62
C ALA A 174 2.20 -16.03 2.70
N LEU A 175 2.36 -16.57 1.49
CA LEU A 175 1.28 -16.87 0.56
C LEU A 175 0.27 -17.87 1.14
N MET A 176 0.75 -18.96 1.75
CA MET A 176 -0.11 -19.94 2.41
C MET A 176 -0.90 -19.30 3.56
N ALA A 177 -0.27 -18.44 4.35
CA ALA A 177 -0.93 -17.75 5.45
C ALA A 177 -1.87 -16.62 4.96
N TYR A 178 -1.60 -16.01 3.81
CA TYR A 178 -2.53 -15.10 3.15
C TYR A 178 -3.82 -15.83 2.77
N ASN A 179 -3.69 -16.96 2.08
CA ASN A 179 -4.81 -17.75 1.57
C ASN A 179 -5.70 -18.35 2.68
N ALA A 180 -5.11 -18.91 3.74
CA ALA A 180 -5.86 -19.66 4.77
C ALA A 180 -6.00 -18.92 6.11
N GLY A 181 -5.44 -17.73 6.24
CA GLY A 181 -5.18 -17.09 7.52
C GLY A 181 -4.12 -17.83 8.33
N ASP A 182 -3.50 -17.16 9.30
CA ASP A 182 -2.40 -17.74 10.09
C ASP A 182 -2.80 -19.04 10.80
N ALA A 183 -3.94 -19.03 11.50
CA ALA A 183 -4.43 -20.21 12.21
C ALA A 183 -4.78 -21.36 11.26
N GLY A 184 -5.29 -21.04 10.07
CA GLY A 184 -5.57 -22.00 9.01
C GLY A 184 -4.30 -22.64 8.47
N ALA A 185 -3.28 -21.82 8.13
CA ALA A 185 -2.01 -22.28 7.62
C ALA A 185 -1.28 -23.20 8.62
N HIS A 186 -1.25 -22.85 9.90
CA HIS A 186 -0.70 -23.72 10.94
C HIS A 186 -1.44 -25.05 11.01
N ARG A 187 -2.75 -25.04 11.21
CA ARG A 187 -3.54 -26.26 11.35
C ARG A 187 -3.51 -27.16 10.13
N LEU A 188 -3.54 -26.59 8.93
CA LEU A 188 -3.62 -27.34 7.67
C LEU A 188 -2.25 -27.86 7.23
N TRP A 189 -1.18 -27.07 7.45
CA TRP A 189 0.11 -27.31 6.81
C TRP A 189 1.31 -27.22 7.75
N PHE A 190 1.58 -26.09 8.42
CA PHE A 190 2.86 -25.84 9.11
C PHE A 190 3.08 -26.81 10.27
N ASP A 191 2.07 -27.11 11.08
CA ASP A 191 2.15 -28.08 12.20
C ASP A 191 2.37 -29.53 11.70
N LYS A 192 2.24 -29.75 10.40
CA LYS A 192 2.49 -31.05 9.74
C LYS A 192 3.79 -31.05 8.93
N GLY A 193 4.60 -29.99 8.98
CA GLY A 193 5.84 -29.86 8.24
C GLY A 193 5.64 -29.61 6.73
N ILE A 194 4.49 -29.05 6.32
CA ILE A 194 4.19 -28.70 4.92
C ILE A 194 4.39 -27.20 4.77
N TYR A 195 5.32 -26.79 3.91
CA TYR A 195 5.72 -25.40 3.70
C TYR A 195 5.57 -24.93 2.25
N SER A 196 4.85 -25.69 1.41
CA SER A 196 4.46 -25.34 0.06
C SER A 196 3.11 -25.96 -0.27
N THR A 197 2.31 -25.29 -1.09
CA THR A 197 1.00 -25.75 -1.58
C THR A 197 0.88 -25.45 -3.07
N THR A 198 -0.11 -26.04 -3.74
CA THR A 198 -0.39 -25.71 -5.15
C THR A 198 -0.63 -24.22 -5.34
N TYR A 199 -1.32 -23.55 -4.40
CA TYR A 199 -1.55 -22.12 -4.44
C TYR A 199 -0.25 -21.32 -4.38
N SER A 200 0.60 -21.56 -3.38
CA SER A 200 1.87 -20.84 -3.25
C SER A 200 2.82 -21.13 -4.41
N SER A 201 2.96 -22.39 -4.82
CA SER A 201 3.84 -22.76 -5.92
C SER A 201 3.39 -22.15 -7.26
N ASN A 202 2.09 -22.12 -7.54
CA ASN A 202 1.58 -21.52 -8.78
C ASN A 202 1.86 -20.01 -8.83
N ILE A 203 1.67 -19.29 -7.73
CA ILE A 203 1.99 -17.86 -7.65
C ILE A 203 3.50 -17.62 -7.83
N MET A 204 4.34 -18.43 -7.18
CA MET A 204 5.79 -18.33 -7.31
C MET A 204 6.26 -18.59 -8.75
N ASN A 205 5.69 -19.60 -9.41
CA ASN A 205 6.02 -19.92 -10.80
C ASN A 205 5.59 -18.77 -11.74
N MET A 206 4.34 -18.30 -11.63
CA MET A 206 3.88 -17.16 -12.44
C MET A 206 4.70 -15.90 -12.19
N SER A 207 5.05 -15.61 -10.94
CA SER A 207 5.93 -14.48 -10.60
C SER A 207 7.29 -14.62 -11.28
N TRP A 208 7.85 -15.83 -11.30
CA TRP A 208 9.13 -16.10 -11.98
C TRP A 208 9.01 -15.90 -13.50
N ASP A 209 7.94 -16.44 -14.12
CA ASP A 209 7.67 -16.29 -15.56
C ASP A 209 7.53 -14.81 -15.95
N LEU A 210 6.80 -14.02 -15.15
CA LEU A 210 6.64 -12.58 -15.33
C LEU A 210 7.98 -11.82 -15.28
N ASP A 211 8.85 -12.17 -14.32
CA ASP A 211 10.15 -11.52 -14.16
C ASP A 211 11.14 -11.88 -15.29
N HIS A 212 10.90 -13.00 -15.99
CA HIS A 212 11.77 -13.47 -17.09
C HIS A 212 11.16 -13.29 -18.48
N GLY A 213 9.97 -12.70 -18.56
CA GLY A 213 9.27 -12.42 -19.83
C GLY A 213 8.80 -13.69 -20.53
N GLU A 214 8.50 -14.76 -19.78
CA GLU A 214 7.92 -15.98 -20.33
C GLU A 214 6.39 -15.87 -20.42
N GLU A 215 5.80 -16.52 -21.45
CA GLU A 215 4.35 -16.61 -21.58
C GLU A 215 3.80 -17.69 -20.61
N PHE A 216 2.70 -17.43 -19.92
CA PHE A 216 2.04 -18.32 -18.94
C PHE A 216 0.56 -18.58 -19.30
#